data_89941200f994de2c7258a85aaae29d7c
#
_entry.id   89941200f994de2c7258a85aaae29d7c
#
_cell.length_a   1.000
_cell.length_b   1.000
_cell.length_c   1.000
_cell.angle_alpha   90.00
_cell.angle_beta   90.00
_cell.angle_gamma   90.00
#
_symmetry.space_group_name_H-M   'P 1'
#
loop_
_entity.id
_entity.type
_entity.pdbx_description
1 polymer ?
#
loop_
_entity_poly.entity_id
_entity_poly.type
_entity_poly.pdbx_seq_one_letter_code
_entity_poly.pdbx_strand_id
1 'polypeptide(L)'
;EEMGYIKITVEYPVLSNEELSDSLQKRYGLKKVFLVPKLSSTSIAVQEDVCRAAAKDLSSYLKDGSIIGTAWGRTMKSFANYISDLGVKNVKVVQLNGKTNLTSVPVGADDLSQAIARAGCGEAYVIPAPVAVDSAEIADMLKQERNISAALTLGRDCQIALFGIGNLSRNTILYHSGSLKEEDFVELEKKGAVGDVCTCFFNASGEAVSSSFSRRRISLTLEELKKIPCKIGVASGLEKKEALHGALLGGYIDILYADEELGKEILNY
;
A
#
# COMPACT_ATOMS: atom_id res chain seq x y z
N GLU A 1 0.30 -4.64 -38.32
CA GLU A 1 0.01 -5.42 -37.07
C GLU A 1 1.05 -6.49 -36.81
N GLU A 2 1.57 -7.20 -37.78
CA GLU A 2 2.56 -8.29 -37.57
C GLU A 2 3.97 -7.81 -37.13
N MET A 3 4.30 -6.55 -37.23
CA MET A 3 5.61 -6.01 -36.83
C MET A 3 5.65 -5.23 -35.50
N GLY A 4 4.57 -5.24 -34.70
CA GLY A 4 4.57 -4.75 -33.32
C GLY A 4 4.78 -3.23 -33.14
N TYR A 5 4.64 -2.41 -34.18
CA TYR A 5 4.88 -0.97 -34.13
C TYR A 5 3.67 -0.14 -33.70
N ILE A 6 2.51 -0.73 -33.56
CA ILE A 6 1.29 -0.02 -33.13
C ILE A 6 0.82 -0.58 -31.79
N LYS A 7 0.98 0.20 -30.73
CA LYS A 7 0.35 -0.03 -29.43
C LYS A 7 -0.93 0.79 -29.37
N ILE A 8 -2.10 0.14 -29.50
CA ILE A 8 -3.39 0.80 -29.29
C ILE A 8 -3.67 0.75 -27.80
N THR A 9 -3.61 1.89 -27.15
CA THR A 9 -4.05 2.05 -25.77
C THR A 9 -5.43 2.71 -25.81
N VAL A 10 -6.47 2.00 -25.35
CA VAL A 10 -7.80 2.56 -25.21
C VAL A 10 -7.87 3.21 -23.83
N GLU A 11 -7.82 4.53 -23.77
CA GLU A 11 -8.05 5.29 -22.54
C GLU A 11 -9.55 5.53 -22.38
N TYR A 12 -10.14 4.93 -21.36
CA TYR A 12 -11.47 5.30 -20.91
C TYR A 12 -11.35 6.45 -19.91
N PRO A 13 -12.23 7.48 -19.97
CA PRO A 13 -12.28 8.47 -18.90
C PRO A 13 -12.70 7.73 -17.62
N VAL A 14 -11.82 7.74 -16.63
CA VAL A 14 -12.12 7.19 -15.32
C VAL A 14 -13.02 8.21 -14.62
N LEU A 15 -14.33 7.95 -14.61
CA LEU A 15 -15.30 8.79 -13.92
C LEU A 15 -15.30 8.43 -12.43
N SER A 16 -15.29 9.43 -11.56
CA SER A 16 -15.49 9.25 -10.13
C SER A 16 -16.97 9.50 -9.77
N ASN A 17 -17.49 8.75 -8.82
CA ASN A 17 -18.78 9.06 -8.20
C ASN A 17 -18.58 10.18 -7.17
N GLU A 18 -18.81 11.44 -7.56
CA GLU A 18 -18.51 12.61 -6.74
C GLU A 18 -19.32 12.64 -5.44
N GLU A 19 -20.64 12.37 -5.48
CA GLU A 19 -21.49 12.40 -4.28
C GLU A 19 -21.05 11.39 -3.22
N LEU A 20 -20.70 10.18 -3.64
CA LEU A 20 -20.23 9.13 -2.76
C LEU A 20 -18.82 9.45 -2.24
N SER A 21 -17.96 9.98 -3.09
CA SER A 21 -16.61 10.44 -2.72
C SER A 21 -16.65 11.54 -1.66
N ASP A 22 -17.52 12.55 -1.84
CA ASP A 22 -17.70 13.64 -0.89
C ASP A 22 -18.25 13.15 0.45
N SER A 23 -19.18 12.20 0.43
CA SER A 23 -19.75 11.60 1.63
C SER A 23 -18.68 10.86 2.45
N LEU A 24 -17.82 10.08 1.79
CA LEU A 24 -16.69 9.41 2.44
C LEU A 24 -15.64 10.39 2.96
N GLN A 25 -15.32 11.43 2.19
CA GLN A 25 -14.40 12.48 2.64
C GLN A 25 -14.88 13.13 3.94
N LYS A 26 -16.15 13.52 3.99
CA LYS A 26 -16.76 14.13 5.17
C LYS A 26 -16.79 13.19 6.37
N ARG A 27 -17.17 11.92 6.14
CA ARG A 27 -17.32 10.93 7.21
C ARG A 27 -15.98 10.59 7.89
N TYR A 28 -14.91 10.42 7.11
CA TYR A 28 -13.60 9.97 7.61
C TYR A 28 -12.54 11.07 7.66
N GLY A 29 -12.88 12.32 7.30
CA GLY A 29 -11.95 13.45 7.32
C GLY A 29 -10.83 13.33 6.28
N LEU A 30 -11.10 12.68 5.14
CA LEU A 30 -10.11 12.45 4.09
C LEU A 30 -9.87 13.73 3.26
N LYS A 31 -8.65 13.92 2.79
CA LYS A 31 -8.29 15.03 1.89
C LYS A 31 -8.86 14.83 0.49
N LYS A 32 -8.92 13.56 0.02
CA LYS A 32 -9.47 13.21 -1.30
C LYS A 32 -9.94 11.75 -1.28
N VAL A 33 -11.04 11.50 -1.95
CA VAL A 33 -11.53 10.15 -2.29
C VAL A 33 -11.77 10.09 -3.78
N PHE A 34 -11.27 9.05 -4.42
CA PHE A 34 -11.51 8.77 -5.81
C PHE A 34 -12.09 7.36 -5.95
N LEU A 35 -13.35 7.29 -6.37
CA LEU A 35 -14.07 6.02 -6.54
C LEU A 35 -14.21 5.70 -8.03
N VAL A 36 -13.61 4.59 -8.42
CA VAL A 36 -13.67 4.09 -9.79
C VAL A 36 -14.95 3.29 -9.98
N PRO A 37 -15.80 3.64 -10.95
CA PRO A 37 -16.99 2.88 -11.27
C PRO A 37 -16.62 1.45 -11.71
N LYS A 38 -17.45 0.49 -11.34
CA LYS A 38 -17.28 -0.90 -11.77
C LYS A 38 -17.76 -1.05 -13.22
N LEU A 39 -16.86 -0.84 -14.17
CA LEU A 39 -17.12 -1.04 -15.59
C LEU A 39 -16.78 -2.47 -16.05
N SER A 40 -16.00 -3.20 -15.26
CA SER A 40 -15.48 -4.52 -15.58
C SER A 40 -16.14 -5.60 -14.74
N SER A 41 -16.28 -6.80 -15.33
CA SER A 41 -16.92 -7.96 -14.68
C SER A 41 -15.98 -8.76 -13.77
N THR A 42 -14.65 -8.56 -13.86
CA THR A 42 -13.66 -9.30 -13.08
C THR A 42 -13.04 -8.42 -12.01
N SER A 43 -12.79 -8.98 -10.83
CA SER A 43 -12.12 -8.28 -9.72
C SER A 43 -10.72 -7.80 -10.08
N ILE A 44 -10.01 -8.52 -10.96
CA ILE A 44 -8.68 -8.12 -11.43
C ILE A 44 -8.75 -6.84 -12.25
N ALA A 45 -9.68 -6.76 -13.21
CA ALA A 45 -9.81 -5.58 -14.06
C ALA A 45 -10.27 -4.35 -13.25
N VAL A 46 -11.15 -4.52 -12.25
CA VAL A 46 -11.54 -3.45 -11.32
C VAL A 46 -10.33 -2.96 -10.53
N GLN A 47 -9.51 -3.87 -10.00
CA GLN A 47 -8.26 -3.49 -9.31
C GLN A 47 -7.31 -2.72 -10.23
N GLU A 48 -7.16 -3.15 -11.48
CA GLU A 48 -6.33 -2.47 -12.47
C GLU A 48 -6.82 -1.06 -12.77
N ASP A 49 -8.12 -0.85 -12.90
CA ASP A 49 -8.72 0.47 -13.12
C ASP A 49 -8.46 1.42 -11.93
N VAL A 50 -8.61 0.93 -10.69
CA VAL A 50 -8.27 1.69 -9.48
C VAL A 50 -6.78 2.04 -9.46
N CYS A 51 -5.90 1.09 -9.76
CA CYS A 51 -4.45 1.31 -9.80
C CYS A 51 -4.07 2.33 -10.89
N ARG A 52 -4.70 2.26 -12.07
CA ARG A 52 -4.48 3.20 -13.16
C ARG A 52 -4.87 4.62 -12.78
N ALA A 53 -6.03 4.80 -12.14
CA ALA A 53 -6.49 6.10 -11.66
C ALA A 53 -5.49 6.69 -10.65
N ALA A 54 -5.08 5.90 -9.66
CA ALA A 54 -4.14 6.34 -8.64
C ALA A 54 -2.75 6.65 -9.22
N ALA A 55 -2.26 5.86 -10.19
CA ALA A 55 -0.97 6.07 -10.83
C ALA A 55 -0.95 7.34 -11.69
N LYS A 56 -2.04 7.63 -12.40
CA LYS A 56 -2.19 8.85 -13.20
C LYS A 56 -2.12 10.12 -12.34
N ASP A 57 -2.69 10.07 -11.14
CA ASP A 57 -2.73 11.21 -10.23
C ASP A 57 -1.44 11.39 -9.41
N LEU A 58 -0.55 10.37 -9.35
CA LEU A 58 0.60 10.39 -8.46
C LEU A 58 1.49 11.62 -8.65
N SER A 59 1.69 12.07 -9.88
CA SER A 59 2.48 13.25 -10.19
C SER A 59 1.97 14.52 -9.50
N SER A 60 0.65 14.64 -9.29
CA SER A 60 0.04 15.81 -8.64
C SER A 60 0.41 15.98 -7.17
N TYR A 61 0.91 14.92 -6.54
CA TYR A 61 1.34 14.91 -5.13
C TYR A 61 2.85 15.11 -4.96
N LEU A 62 3.62 15.04 -6.06
CA LEU A 62 5.07 15.07 -6.05
C LEU A 62 5.61 16.44 -6.49
N LYS A 63 6.81 16.75 -6.05
CA LYS A 63 7.65 17.86 -6.51
C LYS A 63 9.08 17.38 -6.61
N ASP A 64 9.94 18.16 -7.25
CA ASP A 64 11.37 17.85 -7.33
C ASP A 64 11.96 17.59 -5.95
N GLY A 65 12.69 16.49 -5.84
CA GLY A 65 13.31 16.06 -4.59
C GLY A 65 12.36 15.44 -3.56
N SER A 66 11.08 15.17 -3.91
CA SER A 66 10.15 14.48 -2.99
C SER A 66 10.69 13.12 -2.54
N ILE A 67 10.42 12.78 -1.28
CA ILE A 67 10.66 11.45 -0.74
C ILE A 67 9.30 10.74 -0.63
N ILE A 68 9.14 9.60 -1.32
CA ILE A 68 7.95 8.77 -1.29
C ILE A 68 8.26 7.40 -0.68
N GLY A 69 7.50 7.02 0.33
CA GLY A 69 7.53 5.70 0.91
C GLY A 69 6.56 4.75 0.20
N THR A 70 6.97 3.52 -0.06
CA THR A 70 6.15 2.51 -0.71
C THR A 70 6.10 1.22 0.08
N ALA A 71 4.94 0.56 0.08
CA ALA A 71 4.81 -0.83 0.52
C ALA A 71 4.59 -1.74 -0.68
N TRP A 72 4.85 -3.02 -0.51
CA TRP A 72 4.61 -4.03 -1.54
C TRP A 72 3.23 -4.69 -1.38
N GLY A 73 2.81 -5.42 -2.39
CA GLY A 73 1.57 -6.18 -2.41
C GLY A 73 1.00 -6.33 -3.83
N ARG A 74 0.00 -7.18 -3.99
CA ARG A 74 -0.66 -7.42 -5.29
C ARG A 74 -1.17 -6.13 -5.93
N THR A 75 -1.84 -5.30 -5.17
CA THR A 75 -2.33 -4.00 -5.61
C THR A 75 -1.19 -3.09 -6.06
N MET A 76 -0.12 -3.02 -5.28
CA MET A 76 1.04 -2.18 -5.61
C MET A 76 1.83 -2.70 -6.80
N LYS A 77 1.86 -4.01 -7.02
CA LYS A 77 2.41 -4.59 -8.25
C LYS A 77 1.61 -4.17 -9.49
N SER A 78 0.27 -4.24 -9.41
CA SER A 78 -0.60 -3.74 -10.51
C SER A 78 -0.41 -2.24 -10.73
N PHE A 79 -0.29 -1.46 -9.65
CA PHE A 79 -0.02 -0.03 -9.71
C PHE A 79 1.27 0.29 -10.50
N ALA A 80 2.34 -0.46 -10.29
CA ALA A 80 3.63 -0.27 -10.96
C ALA A 80 3.53 -0.33 -12.49
N ASN A 81 2.57 -1.11 -13.04
CA ASN A 81 2.37 -1.23 -14.49
C ASN A 81 1.83 0.05 -15.15
N TYR A 82 1.27 0.97 -14.36
CA TYR A 82 0.65 2.21 -14.85
C TYR A 82 1.46 3.47 -14.54
N ILE A 83 2.64 3.32 -13.94
CA ILE A 83 3.56 4.44 -13.71
C ILE A 83 4.12 4.91 -15.06
N SER A 84 3.95 6.20 -15.32
CA SER A 84 4.52 6.90 -16.47
C SER A 84 5.42 8.04 -15.99
N ASP A 85 5.92 8.86 -16.91
CA ASP A 85 6.69 10.04 -16.56
C ASP A 85 5.93 10.91 -15.53
N LEU A 86 6.58 11.19 -14.41
CA LEU A 86 5.98 11.96 -13.31
C LEU A 86 6.18 13.47 -13.46
N GLY A 87 6.93 13.92 -14.47
CA GLY A 87 7.20 15.35 -14.70
C GLY A 87 8.00 16.03 -13.59
N VAL A 88 8.59 15.25 -12.68
CA VAL A 88 9.42 15.71 -11.55
C VAL A 88 10.77 14.99 -11.56
N LYS A 89 11.77 15.55 -10.85
CA LYS A 89 13.14 15.02 -10.83
C LYS A 89 13.64 14.80 -9.41
N ASN A 90 14.67 13.94 -9.31
CA ASN A 90 15.39 13.65 -8.05
C ASN A 90 14.47 13.06 -6.96
N VAL A 91 13.45 12.31 -7.35
CA VAL A 91 12.54 11.65 -6.40
C VAL A 91 13.28 10.53 -5.66
N LYS A 92 13.21 10.52 -4.35
CA LYS A 92 13.71 9.41 -3.53
C LYS A 92 12.54 8.48 -3.19
N VAL A 93 12.66 7.21 -3.55
CA VAL A 93 11.63 6.21 -3.25
C VAL A 93 12.18 5.24 -2.21
N VAL A 94 11.50 5.07 -1.09
CA VAL A 94 11.96 4.20 -0.01
C VAL A 94 10.91 3.15 0.34
N GLN A 95 11.35 1.91 0.56
CA GLN A 95 10.46 0.86 1.07
C GLN A 95 10.12 1.12 2.54
N LEU A 96 8.84 0.97 2.91
CA LEU A 96 8.35 1.14 4.29
C LEU A 96 8.37 -0.15 5.10
N ASN A 97 8.55 -1.29 4.44
CA ASN A 97 8.63 -2.61 5.05
C ASN A 97 9.61 -3.53 4.31
N GLY A 98 10.19 -4.49 5.02
CA GLY A 98 11.11 -5.48 4.48
C GLY A 98 10.44 -6.39 3.44
N LYS A 99 11.23 -7.25 2.79
CA LYS A 99 10.80 -8.10 1.69
C LYS A 99 10.21 -9.43 2.16
N THR A 100 9.34 -10.04 1.34
CA THR A 100 8.97 -11.44 1.51
C THR A 100 9.97 -12.35 0.77
N ASN A 101 10.15 -13.57 1.27
CA ASN A 101 11.12 -14.53 0.72
C ASN A 101 10.55 -15.39 -0.43
N LEU A 102 9.36 -15.10 -0.96
CA LEU A 102 8.79 -15.90 -2.04
C LEU A 102 9.44 -15.58 -3.39
N THR A 103 10.22 -16.53 -3.87
CA THR A 103 10.72 -16.56 -5.25
C THR A 103 9.63 -16.92 -6.27
N SER A 104 8.54 -17.58 -5.84
CA SER A 104 7.47 -18.08 -6.71
C SER A 104 6.33 -17.08 -6.99
N VAL A 105 6.18 -16.04 -6.18
CA VAL A 105 5.21 -14.96 -6.41
C VAL A 105 5.96 -13.64 -6.51
N PRO A 106 6.10 -13.05 -7.70
CA PRO A 106 6.70 -11.73 -7.85
C PRO A 106 5.85 -10.69 -7.08
N VAL A 107 6.36 -10.20 -5.97
CA VAL A 107 5.62 -9.29 -5.06
C VAL A 107 5.74 -7.84 -5.50
N GLY A 108 6.66 -7.56 -6.44
CA GLY A 108 6.82 -6.25 -7.07
C GLY A 108 7.35 -5.14 -6.15
N ALA A 109 7.91 -5.48 -4.95
CA ALA A 109 8.41 -4.45 -4.03
C ALA A 109 9.53 -3.62 -4.67
N ASP A 110 10.50 -4.28 -5.28
CA ASP A 110 11.61 -3.61 -5.97
C ASP A 110 11.11 -3.00 -7.28
N ASP A 111 10.20 -3.68 -7.98
CA ASP A 111 9.64 -3.22 -9.26
C ASP A 111 8.90 -1.89 -9.09
N LEU A 112 8.04 -1.75 -8.06
CA LEU A 112 7.32 -0.51 -7.80
C LEU A 112 8.28 0.63 -7.46
N SER A 113 9.18 0.41 -6.49
CA SER A 113 10.12 1.45 -6.06
C SER A 113 11.02 1.90 -7.22
N GLN A 114 11.50 0.96 -8.03
CA GLN A 114 12.31 1.24 -9.22
C GLN A 114 11.50 1.92 -10.33
N ALA A 115 10.23 1.54 -10.53
CA ALA A 115 9.37 2.16 -11.53
C ALA A 115 9.13 3.64 -11.19
N ILE A 116 8.78 3.96 -9.94
CA ILE A 116 8.58 5.34 -9.50
C ILE A 116 9.89 6.13 -9.55
N ALA A 117 11.01 5.54 -9.09
CA ALA A 117 12.32 6.20 -9.13
C ALA A 117 12.75 6.54 -10.56
N ARG A 118 12.62 5.61 -11.51
CA ARG A 118 12.90 5.88 -12.93
C ARG A 118 12.00 6.98 -13.50
N ALA A 119 10.70 6.91 -13.22
CA ALA A 119 9.73 7.89 -13.70
C ALA A 119 9.93 9.30 -13.12
N GLY A 120 10.50 9.40 -11.92
CA GLY A 120 10.86 10.66 -11.25
C GLY A 120 12.35 11.01 -11.34
N CYS A 121 13.10 10.43 -12.30
CA CYS A 121 14.55 10.67 -12.50
C CYS A 121 15.32 10.66 -11.16
N GLY A 122 15.09 9.65 -10.31
CA GLY A 122 15.59 9.60 -8.95
C GLY A 122 16.13 8.22 -8.53
N GLU A 123 16.12 7.94 -7.25
CA GLU A 123 16.75 6.78 -6.65
C GLU A 123 15.77 5.97 -5.79
N ALA A 124 15.91 4.63 -5.80
CA ALA A 124 15.16 3.73 -4.94
C ALA A 124 16.02 3.19 -3.79
N TYR A 125 15.50 3.29 -2.58
CA TYR A 125 16.11 2.80 -1.34
C TYR A 125 15.31 1.61 -0.83
N VAL A 126 15.94 0.46 -0.79
CA VAL A 126 15.33 -0.80 -0.35
C VAL A 126 15.71 -1.10 1.11
N ILE A 127 14.85 -1.81 1.82
CA ILE A 127 15.19 -2.40 3.12
C ILE A 127 15.80 -3.79 2.85
N PRO A 128 17.12 -3.99 3.04
CA PRO A 128 17.78 -5.26 2.74
C PRO A 128 17.56 -6.29 3.87
N ALA A 129 16.31 -6.50 4.26
CA ALA A 129 15.90 -7.41 5.31
C ALA A 129 14.57 -8.09 4.99
N PRO A 130 14.32 -9.29 5.53
CA PRO A 130 13.00 -9.92 5.50
C PRO A 130 11.96 -9.04 6.20
N VAL A 131 10.69 -9.16 5.77
CA VAL A 131 9.57 -8.44 6.41
C VAL A 131 9.34 -8.89 7.85
N ALA A 132 9.63 -10.14 8.17
CA ALA A 132 9.61 -10.70 9.51
C ALA A 132 10.76 -11.69 9.68
N VAL A 133 11.27 -11.79 10.90
CA VAL A 133 12.33 -12.70 11.33
C VAL A 133 11.83 -13.62 12.44
N ASP A 134 12.68 -14.56 12.90
CA ASP A 134 12.25 -15.59 13.83
C ASP A 134 12.10 -15.12 15.29
N SER A 135 12.78 -14.03 15.69
CA SER A 135 12.65 -13.47 17.04
C SER A 135 12.64 -11.95 17.07
N ALA A 136 12.17 -11.39 18.18
CA ALA A 136 12.17 -9.95 18.41
C ALA A 136 13.60 -9.40 18.53
N GLU A 137 14.49 -10.15 19.15
CA GLU A 137 15.90 -9.79 19.34
C GLU A 137 16.62 -9.65 17.99
N ILE A 138 16.38 -10.59 17.06
CA ILE A 138 16.91 -10.51 15.68
C ILE A 138 16.36 -9.29 14.97
N ALA A 139 15.05 -9.01 15.12
CA ALA A 139 14.43 -7.84 14.51
C ALA A 139 15.05 -6.55 15.03
N ASP A 140 15.29 -6.45 16.33
CA ASP A 140 15.87 -5.25 16.95
C ASP A 140 17.32 -5.06 16.54
N MET A 141 18.11 -6.14 16.44
CA MET A 141 19.49 -6.09 15.92
C MET A 141 19.50 -5.62 14.45
N LEU A 142 18.64 -6.17 13.59
CA LEU A 142 18.58 -5.78 12.19
C LEU A 142 18.13 -4.32 12.01
N LYS A 143 17.18 -3.84 12.80
CA LYS A 143 16.76 -2.43 12.75
C LYS A 143 17.87 -1.44 13.14
N GLN A 144 18.88 -1.89 13.90
CA GLN A 144 20.06 -1.11 14.26
C GLN A 144 21.18 -1.21 13.21
N GLU A 145 21.11 -2.19 12.29
CA GLU A 145 22.10 -2.30 11.21
C GLU A 145 22.05 -1.02 10.35
N ARG A 146 23.23 -0.52 9.97
CA ARG A 146 23.41 0.81 9.35
C ARG A 146 22.50 1.05 8.13
N ASN A 147 22.45 0.12 7.20
CA ASN A 147 21.70 0.30 5.95
C ASN A 147 20.19 0.18 6.17
N ILE A 148 19.77 -0.74 7.06
CA ILE A 148 18.35 -0.93 7.42
C ILE A 148 17.86 0.29 8.20
N SER A 149 18.64 0.73 9.20
CA SER A 149 18.34 1.92 10.00
C SER A 149 18.24 3.17 9.14
N ALA A 150 19.14 3.35 8.18
CA ALA A 150 19.11 4.47 7.24
C ALA A 150 17.85 4.46 6.36
N ALA A 151 17.47 3.28 5.82
CA ALA A 151 16.25 3.15 5.03
C ALA A 151 14.98 3.41 5.86
N LEU A 152 14.89 2.88 7.08
CA LEU A 152 13.77 3.15 7.99
C LEU A 152 13.70 4.64 8.39
N THR A 153 14.85 5.30 8.59
CA THR A 153 14.88 6.73 8.86
C THR A 153 14.39 7.54 7.67
N LEU A 154 14.86 7.24 6.46
CA LEU A 154 14.36 7.87 5.24
C LEU A 154 12.84 7.64 5.05
N GLY A 155 12.34 6.46 5.43
CA GLY A 155 10.91 6.15 5.43
C GLY A 155 10.09 7.02 6.40
N ARG A 156 10.64 7.37 7.57
CA ARG A 156 10.01 8.31 8.51
C ARG A 156 9.98 9.74 7.98
N ASP A 157 10.97 10.11 7.18
CA ASP A 157 11.13 11.45 6.62
C ASP A 157 10.38 11.64 5.30
N CYS A 158 9.70 10.61 4.77
CA CYS A 158 8.97 10.74 3.52
C CYS A 158 7.77 11.68 3.66
N GLN A 159 7.48 12.42 2.60
CA GLN A 159 6.34 13.33 2.53
C GLN A 159 5.06 12.61 2.10
N ILE A 160 5.23 11.49 1.39
CA ILE A 160 4.12 10.71 0.84
C ILE A 160 4.37 9.23 1.17
N ALA A 161 3.36 8.53 1.67
CA ALA A 161 3.33 7.07 1.76
C ALA A 161 2.27 6.52 0.79
N LEU A 162 2.66 5.56 -0.04
CA LEU A 162 1.80 4.90 -1.02
C LEU A 162 1.74 3.41 -0.73
N PHE A 163 0.55 2.89 -0.48
CA PHE A 163 0.37 1.49 -0.08
C PHE A 163 -1.02 0.95 -0.42
N GLY A 164 -1.11 -0.37 -0.49
CA GLY A 164 -2.37 -1.10 -0.48
C GLY A 164 -2.82 -1.43 0.93
N ILE A 165 -4.11 -1.73 1.09
CA ILE A 165 -4.68 -2.22 2.34
C ILE A 165 -4.78 -3.75 2.26
N GLY A 166 -4.18 -4.46 3.22
CA GLY A 166 -4.30 -5.90 3.39
C GLY A 166 -5.45 -6.26 4.32
N ASN A 167 -6.16 -7.35 4.04
CA ASN A 167 -7.10 -7.97 4.97
C ASN A 167 -6.42 -9.14 5.70
N LEU A 168 -6.86 -9.48 6.91
CA LEU A 168 -6.38 -10.65 7.61
C LEU A 168 -6.99 -11.91 6.96
N SER A 169 -6.20 -12.60 6.13
CA SER A 169 -6.64 -13.79 5.41
C SER A 169 -5.47 -14.73 5.12
N ARG A 170 -5.74 -16.05 5.14
CA ARG A 170 -4.76 -17.05 4.70
C ARG A 170 -4.42 -16.98 3.21
N ASN A 171 -5.22 -16.26 2.42
CA ASN A 171 -4.93 -15.99 1.00
C ASN A 171 -4.00 -14.80 0.75
N THR A 172 -3.38 -14.24 1.80
CA THR A 172 -2.44 -13.12 1.65
C THR A 172 -1.04 -13.59 1.28
N ILE A 173 -0.28 -12.69 0.67
CA ILE A 173 1.14 -12.93 0.37
C ILE A 173 1.93 -13.21 1.64
N LEU A 174 1.66 -12.48 2.72
CA LEU A 174 2.31 -12.69 4.02
C LEU A 174 2.18 -14.12 4.52
N TYR A 175 0.98 -14.69 4.40
CA TYR A 175 0.71 -16.06 4.84
C TYR A 175 1.36 -17.08 3.88
N HIS A 176 1.15 -16.96 2.58
CA HIS A 176 1.71 -17.87 1.59
C HIS A 176 3.25 -17.85 1.53
N SER A 177 3.87 -16.72 1.89
CA SER A 177 5.34 -16.63 1.98
C SER A 177 5.91 -17.30 3.24
N GLY A 178 5.08 -17.73 4.16
CA GLY A 178 5.52 -18.20 5.47
C GLY A 178 6.05 -17.08 6.37
N SER A 179 5.97 -15.82 5.94
CA SER A 179 6.35 -14.67 6.77
C SER A 179 5.40 -14.48 7.95
N LEU A 180 4.11 -14.75 7.73
CA LEU A 180 3.08 -14.86 8.76
C LEU A 180 2.79 -16.35 8.96
N LYS A 181 3.18 -16.92 10.10
CA LYS A 181 2.96 -18.32 10.44
C LYS A 181 1.52 -18.55 10.91
N GLU A 182 1.05 -19.80 10.96
CA GLU A 182 -0.31 -20.12 11.44
C GLU A 182 -0.53 -19.64 12.88
N GLU A 183 0.47 -19.78 13.75
CA GLU A 183 0.38 -19.33 15.14
C GLU A 183 0.18 -17.80 15.22
N ASP A 184 0.89 -17.04 14.37
CA ASP A 184 0.75 -15.58 14.27
C ASP A 184 -0.65 -15.19 13.77
N PHE A 185 -1.15 -15.93 12.76
CA PHE A 185 -2.48 -15.70 12.21
C PHE A 185 -3.56 -15.90 13.27
N VAL A 186 -3.52 -17.02 13.99
CA VAL A 186 -4.46 -17.34 15.08
C VAL A 186 -4.36 -16.32 16.23
N GLU A 187 -3.15 -15.85 16.57
CA GLU A 187 -2.97 -14.81 17.58
C GLU A 187 -3.61 -13.51 17.16
N LEU A 188 -3.37 -13.06 15.90
CA LEU A 188 -3.93 -11.83 15.35
C LEU A 188 -5.46 -11.89 15.27
N GLU A 189 -6.02 -13.01 14.80
CA GLU A 189 -7.46 -13.25 14.74
C GLU A 189 -8.11 -13.16 16.12
N LYS A 190 -7.55 -13.84 17.13
CA LYS A 190 -8.01 -13.77 18.53
C LYS A 190 -7.95 -12.36 19.12
N LYS A 191 -7.01 -11.54 18.68
CA LYS A 191 -6.86 -10.15 19.10
C LYS A 191 -7.68 -9.17 18.29
N GLY A 192 -8.54 -9.66 17.38
CA GLY A 192 -9.47 -8.87 16.60
C GLY A 192 -8.81 -8.07 15.47
N ALA A 193 -7.65 -8.52 14.96
CA ALA A 193 -7.07 -7.91 13.78
C ALA A 193 -7.96 -8.13 12.56
N VAL A 194 -8.22 -7.07 11.79
CA VAL A 194 -9.05 -7.11 10.57
C VAL A 194 -8.23 -6.88 9.31
N GLY A 195 -7.11 -6.20 9.41
CA GLY A 195 -6.25 -5.88 8.27
C GLY A 195 -4.91 -5.30 8.67
N ASP A 196 -4.13 -4.96 7.64
CA ASP A 196 -2.81 -4.36 7.81
C ASP A 196 -2.53 -3.25 6.79
N VAL A 197 -1.65 -2.34 7.19
CA VAL A 197 -0.96 -1.38 6.33
C VAL A 197 0.53 -1.52 6.58
N CYS A 198 1.32 -1.68 5.52
CA CYS A 198 2.77 -1.89 5.62
C CYS A 198 3.14 -3.03 6.60
N THR A 199 2.37 -4.12 6.61
CA THR A 199 2.51 -5.27 7.53
C THR A 199 2.25 -4.97 9.01
N CYS A 200 1.64 -3.84 9.30
CA CYS A 200 1.21 -3.45 10.65
C CYS A 200 -0.27 -3.72 10.81
N PHE A 201 -0.63 -4.70 11.63
CA PHE A 201 -2.00 -5.11 11.85
C PHE A 201 -2.74 -4.17 12.80
N PHE A 202 -4.04 -3.97 12.52
CA PHE A 202 -4.95 -3.16 13.32
C PHE A 202 -6.33 -3.86 13.43
N ASN A 203 -7.11 -3.47 14.46
CA ASN A 203 -8.47 -3.96 14.69
C ASN A 203 -9.51 -3.10 13.94
N ALA A 204 -10.79 -3.45 14.06
CA ALA A 204 -11.89 -2.76 13.40
C ALA A 204 -12.04 -1.27 13.81
N SER A 205 -11.54 -0.89 14.99
CA SER A 205 -11.50 0.51 15.46
C SER A 205 -10.24 1.27 14.96
N GLY A 206 -9.37 0.61 14.19
CA GLY A 206 -8.13 1.19 13.71
C GLY A 206 -7.00 1.25 14.73
N GLU A 207 -7.12 0.57 15.86
CA GLU A 207 -6.07 0.49 16.88
C GLU A 207 -5.04 -0.58 16.52
N ALA A 208 -3.76 -0.31 16.77
CA ALA A 208 -2.68 -1.24 16.50
C ALA A 208 -2.83 -2.53 17.32
N VAL A 209 -2.77 -3.68 16.66
CA VAL A 209 -2.77 -5.00 17.32
C VAL A 209 -1.34 -5.43 17.64
N SER A 210 -1.03 -5.47 18.95
CA SER A 210 0.25 -6.00 19.42
C SER A 210 0.23 -7.53 19.45
N SER A 211 1.19 -8.16 18.77
CA SER A 211 1.32 -9.62 18.65
C SER A 211 2.78 -10.05 18.62
N SER A 212 3.03 -11.35 18.68
CA SER A 212 4.37 -11.91 18.47
C SER A 212 4.92 -11.51 17.11
N PHE A 213 4.09 -11.53 16.07
CA PHE A 213 4.46 -11.06 14.73
C PHE A 213 4.89 -9.59 14.72
N SER A 214 4.14 -8.70 15.41
CA SER A 214 4.42 -7.26 15.41
C SER A 214 5.82 -6.92 15.97
N ARG A 215 6.34 -7.74 16.88
CA ARG A 215 7.70 -7.56 17.45
C ARG A 215 8.81 -8.06 16.53
N ARG A 216 8.50 -9.01 15.62
CA ARG A 216 9.47 -9.66 14.73
C ARG A 216 9.54 -9.03 13.33
N ARG A 217 8.70 -8.05 13.02
CA ARG A 217 8.66 -7.41 11.70
C ARG A 217 9.71 -6.31 11.54
N ILE A 218 10.13 -6.11 10.30
CA ILE A 218 11.00 -5.01 9.87
C ILE A 218 10.17 -4.08 9.00
N SER A 219 9.64 -3.04 9.61
CA SER A 219 8.81 -2.02 8.93
C SER A 219 8.69 -0.78 9.82
N LEU A 220 8.17 0.32 9.27
CA LEU A 220 7.65 1.41 10.08
C LEU A 220 6.49 0.92 10.95
N THR A 221 6.26 1.58 12.07
CA THR A 221 5.08 1.37 12.91
C THR A 221 3.88 2.18 12.40
N LEU A 222 2.66 1.83 12.85
CA LEU A 222 1.47 2.63 12.53
C LEU A 222 1.57 4.07 13.05
N GLU A 223 2.19 4.26 14.21
CA GLU A 223 2.41 5.59 14.79
C GLU A 223 3.41 6.43 13.96
N GLU A 224 4.43 5.80 13.39
CA GLU A 224 5.35 6.47 12.47
C GLU A 224 4.66 6.79 11.13
N LEU A 225 3.84 5.86 10.62
CA LEU A 225 3.06 6.06 9.39
C LEU A 225 2.07 7.23 9.52
N LYS A 226 1.40 7.36 10.68
CA LYS A 226 0.47 8.47 10.94
C LYS A 226 1.12 9.85 10.83
N LYS A 227 2.42 9.96 11.13
CA LYS A 227 3.17 11.22 11.07
C LYS A 227 3.52 11.64 9.65
N ILE A 228 3.42 10.75 8.67
CA ILE A 228 3.69 11.07 7.27
C ILE A 228 2.61 12.04 6.76
N PRO A 229 2.99 13.17 6.14
CA PRO A 229 2.06 14.25 5.81
C PRO A 229 0.94 13.88 4.82
N CYS A 230 1.22 12.93 3.90
CA CYS A 230 0.27 12.47 2.90
C CYS A 230 0.32 10.95 2.77
N LYS A 231 -0.78 10.28 3.09
CA LYS A 231 -0.92 8.82 3.03
C LYS A 231 -1.94 8.45 1.97
N ILE A 232 -1.47 7.81 0.90
CA ILE A 232 -2.29 7.39 -0.25
C ILE A 232 -2.56 5.89 -0.12
N GLY A 233 -3.81 5.54 0.15
CA GLY A 233 -4.29 4.17 0.20
C GLY A 233 -4.97 3.76 -1.10
N VAL A 234 -4.63 2.57 -1.61
CA VAL A 234 -5.24 1.97 -2.81
C VAL A 234 -5.90 0.65 -2.43
N ALA A 235 -7.22 0.53 -2.63
CA ALA A 235 -7.98 -0.65 -2.24
C ALA A 235 -9.04 -1.00 -3.29
N SER A 236 -9.24 -2.30 -3.55
CA SER A 236 -10.37 -2.78 -4.36
C SER A 236 -10.80 -4.16 -3.87
N GLY A 237 -12.11 -4.44 -4.02
CA GLY A 237 -12.72 -5.70 -3.64
C GLY A 237 -13.37 -5.66 -2.26
N LEU A 238 -14.57 -6.25 -2.19
CA LEU A 238 -15.42 -6.24 -0.99
C LEU A 238 -14.80 -6.99 0.19
N GLU A 239 -13.90 -7.93 -0.06
CA GLU A 239 -13.15 -8.66 0.96
C GLU A 239 -12.25 -7.77 1.82
N LYS A 240 -12.01 -6.53 1.39
CA LYS A 240 -11.24 -5.52 2.14
C LYS A 240 -12.10 -4.56 2.97
N LYS A 241 -13.42 -4.75 2.99
CA LYS A 241 -14.36 -3.84 3.65
C LYS A 241 -13.98 -3.54 5.10
N GLU A 242 -13.81 -4.57 5.93
CA GLU A 242 -13.46 -4.40 7.34
C GLU A 242 -12.07 -3.77 7.53
N ALA A 243 -11.09 -4.23 6.73
CA ALA A 243 -9.73 -3.71 6.77
C ALA A 243 -9.68 -2.23 6.35
N LEU A 244 -10.39 -1.85 5.27
CA LEU A 244 -10.44 -0.46 4.83
C LEU A 244 -11.13 0.43 5.89
N HIS A 245 -12.26 -0.04 6.45
CA HIS A 245 -12.94 0.69 7.52
C HIS A 245 -12.01 0.95 8.71
N GLY A 246 -11.34 -0.08 9.22
CA GLY A 246 -10.38 0.05 10.31
C GLY A 246 -9.21 0.98 9.96
N ALA A 247 -8.67 0.90 8.72
CA ALA A 247 -7.60 1.78 8.28
C ALA A 247 -8.02 3.26 8.24
N LEU A 248 -9.27 3.54 7.85
CA LEU A 248 -9.85 4.88 7.82
C LEU A 248 -10.05 5.42 9.23
N LEU A 249 -10.65 4.65 10.14
CA LEU A 249 -10.81 5.02 11.55
C LEU A 249 -9.47 5.25 12.25
N GLY A 250 -8.47 4.43 11.92
CA GLY A 250 -7.11 4.57 12.44
C GLY A 250 -6.36 5.80 11.95
N GLY A 251 -6.88 6.54 10.94
CA GLY A 251 -6.20 7.71 10.37
C GLY A 251 -4.95 7.36 9.56
N TYR A 252 -4.91 6.15 9.00
CA TYR A 252 -3.77 5.67 8.20
C TYR A 252 -3.85 6.10 6.72
N ILE A 253 -4.94 6.73 6.31
CA ILE A 253 -5.19 7.16 4.93
C ILE A 253 -5.62 8.64 4.95
N ASP A 254 -5.03 9.45 4.08
CA ASP A 254 -5.45 10.82 3.79
C ASP A 254 -6.16 10.91 2.43
N ILE A 255 -5.69 10.10 1.46
CA ILE A 255 -6.21 10.03 0.10
C ILE A 255 -6.54 8.58 -0.21
N LEU A 256 -7.77 8.33 -0.64
CA LEU A 256 -8.25 6.99 -0.95
C LEU A 256 -8.56 6.86 -2.45
N TYR A 257 -7.99 5.83 -3.06
CA TYR A 257 -8.42 5.30 -4.36
C TYR A 257 -9.06 3.94 -4.15
N ALA A 258 -10.34 3.82 -4.48
CA ALA A 258 -11.06 2.55 -4.31
C ALA A 258 -12.06 2.31 -5.44
N ASP A 259 -12.60 1.09 -5.53
CA ASP A 259 -13.76 0.85 -6.38
C ASP A 259 -15.06 1.34 -5.72
N GLU A 260 -16.04 1.65 -6.55
CA GLU A 260 -17.30 2.24 -6.10
C GLU A 260 -18.11 1.28 -5.20
N GLU A 261 -18.08 -0.04 -5.45
CA GLU A 261 -18.80 -1.01 -4.62
C GLU A 261 -18.23 -1.04 -3.20
N LEU A 262 -16.91 -1.09 -3.09
CA LEU A 262 -16.22 -1.02 -1.80
C LEU A 262 -16.53 0.32 -1.09
N GLY A 263 -16.52 1.44 -1.84
CA GLY A 263 -16.88 2.76 -1.31
C GLY A 263 -18.30 2.82 -0.74
N LYS A 264 -19.28 2.27 -1.44
CA LYS A 264 -20.68 2.16 -0.97
C LYS A 264 -20.79 1.35 0.32
N GLU A 265 -20.11 0.21 0.37
CA GLU A 265 -20.14 -0.67 1.53
C GLU A 265 -19.46 -0.03 2.76
N ILE A 266 -18.41 0.76 2.57
CA ILE A 266 -17.76 1.51 3.65
C ILE A 266 -18.67 2.63 4.18
N LEU A 267 -19.43 3.28 3.34
CA LEU A 267 -20.36 4.33 3.78
C LEU A 267 -21.53 3.77 4.61
N ASN A 268 -21.89 2.50 4.40
CA ASN A 268 -22.97 1.82 5.11
C ASN A 268 -22.56 1.21 6.48
N TYR A 269 -21.27 1.33 6.87
CA TYR A 269 -20.79 0.94 8.19
C TYR A 269 -21.28 1.91 9.26
#